data_75bd7eba2960717a8b9f05db26b29fc6
#
_entry.id   75bd7eba2960717a8b9f05db26b29fc6
#
_cell.length_a   1.000
_cell.length_b   1.000
_cell.length_c   1.000
_cell.angle_alpha   90.00
_cell.angle_beta   90.00
_cell.angle_gamma   90.00
#
_symmetry.space_group_name_H-M   'P 1'
#
loop_
_entity.id
_entity.type
_entity.pdbx_description
1 polymer ?
#
loop_
_entity_poly.entity_id
_entity_poly.type
_entity_poly.pdbx_seq_one_letter_code
_entity_poly.pdbx_strand_id
1 'polypeptide(L)'
;RIAVSSDGEGRFSIEKHEGWMLTVSALSYKTQTVKVDANTNFLEIKLKDDSRRLNEVVVKSKRGKYKRKDNPAVELMRRVIAAKKKTDLANHPYYQYDKYQKITLALNDLSKEQLEGKFFSKRQYLLDQVEKSPYNGKLTLPVSVDETVSQHIYRKDPKSEKDIIKGQQTNGIGQVIQTGEILSTTMKDVFTDVDIYDDYVRLLQYPFPSPIGRTAISFYHYYIEDTVYVER
;
A
#
# COMPACT_ATOMS: atom_id res chain seq x y z
N ARG A 1 -26.77 9.88 11.69
CA ARG A 1 -25.39 10.31 11.39
C ARG A 1 -25.41 11.08 10.07
N ILE A 2 -24.86 12.29 10.08
CA ILE A 2 -24.64 13.08 8.87
C ILE A 2 -23.19 12.89 8.49
N ALA A 3 -22.88 12.64 7.21
CA ALA A 3 -21.53 12.51 6.71
C ALA A 3 -21.36 13.35 5.44
N VAL A 4 -20.22 14.00 5.31
CA VAL A 4 -19.83 14.77 4.13
C VAL A 4 -18.41 14.37 3.73
N SER A 5 -18.08 14.50 2.45
CA SER A 5 -16.73 14.33 1.95
C SER A 5 -16.09 15.69 1.71
N SER A 6 -14.78 15.79 1.89
CA SER A 6 -14.03 16.97 1.49
C SER A 6 -13.83 17.00 -0.02
N ASP A 7 -13.62 18.22 -0.56
CA ASP A 7 -13.18 18.44 -1.93
C ASP A 7 -11.68 18.11 -2.11
N GLY A 8 -11.15 18.32 -3.32
CA GLY A 8 -9.73 18.07 -3.64
C GLY A 8 -8.75 18.97 -2.89
N GLU A 9 -9.21 20.08 -2.29
CA GLU A 9 -8.41 20.99 -1.46
C GLU A 9 -8.57 20.70 0.04
N GLY A 10 -9.31 19.65 0.40
CA GLY A 10 -9.57 19.27 1.78
C GLY A 10 -10.65 20.11 2.48
N ARG A 11 -11.42 20.90 1.74
CA ARG A 11 -12.49 21.74 2.29
C ARG A 11 -13.79 20.96 2.38
N PHE A 12 -14.51 21.14 3.46
CA PHE A 12 -15.85 20.58 3.64
C PHE A 12 -16.76 21.56 4.37
N SER A 13 -18.04 21.40 4.20
CA SER A 13 -19.07 22.14 4.91
C SER A 13 -20.10 21.18 5.48
N ILE A 14 -20.46 21.36 6.74
CA ILE A 14 -21.41 20.51 7.43
C ILE A 14 -22.31 21.39 8.31
N GLU A 15 -23.57 21.01 8.44
CA GLU A 15 -24.51 21.70 9.30
C GLU A 15 -24.04 21.61 10.77
N LYS A 16 -24.04 22.75 11.45
CA LYS A 16 -23.55 22.86 12.80
C LYS A 16 -24.59 22.43 13.81
N HIS A 17 -24.20 21.51 14.67
CA HIS A 17 -24.97 21.11 15.85
C HIS A 17 -24.08 21.18 17.08
N GLU A 18 -24.45 22.03 18.03
CA GLU A 18 -23.70 22.22 19.26
C GLU A 18 -23.62 20.93 20.07
N GLY A 19 -22.43 20.66 20.62
CA GLY A 19 -22.14 19.47 21.42
C GLY A 19 -21.88 18.20 20.61
N TRP A 20 -22.01 18.27 19.29
CA TRP A 20 -21.69 17.11 18.44
C TRP A 20 -20.19 16.87 18.36
N MET A 21 -19.86 15.59 18.19
CA MET A 21 -18.51 15.13 17.92
C MET A 21 -18.33 14.94 16.42
N LEU A 22 -17.45 15.71 15.81
CA LEU A 22 -17.05 15.57 14.42
C LEU A 22 -15.91 14.57 14.34
N THR A 23 -16.15 13.45 13.68
CA THR A 23 -15.11 12.44 13.41
C THR A 23 -14.61 12.61 11.99
N VAL A 24 -13.33 12.92 11.87
CA VAL A 24 -12.66 13.11 10.57
C VAL A 24 -11.71 11.96 10.34
N SER A 25 -11.85 11.31 9.19
CA SER A 25 -11.00 10.20 8.77
C SER A 25 -10.58 10.38 7.32
N ALA A 26 -9.34 10.04 7.03
CA ALA A 26 -8.83 9.96 5.67
C ALA A 26 -7.94 8.71 5.56
N LEU A 27 -7.80 8.21 4.34
CA LEU A 27 -6.94 7.06 4.08
C LEU A 27 -5.49 7.39 4.46
N SER A 28 -4.82 6.50 5.17
CA SER A 28 -3.45 6.67 5.69
C SER A 28 -3.28 7.74 6.78
N TYR A 29 -4.38 8.24 7.36
CA TYR A 29 -4.33 9.18 8.47
C TYR A 29 -5.08 8.66 9.70
N LYS A 30 -4.59 9.04 10.88
CA LYS A 30 -5.28 8.73 12.15
C LYS A 30 -6.61 9.43 12.21
N THR A 31 -7.67 8.67 12.42
CA THR A 31 -8.99 9.24 12.67
C THR A 31 -8.93 10.18 13.86
N GLN A 32 -9.40 11.40 13.69
CA GLN A 32 -9.46 12.40 14.74
C GLN A 32 -10.90 12.77 15.04
N THR A 33 -11.21 12.93 16.32
CA THR A 33 -12.53 13.38 16.77
C THR A 33 -12.40 14.73 17.43
N VAL A 34 -13.19 15.69 16.99
CA VAL A 34 -13.20 17.08 17.49
C VAL A 34 -14.60 17.42 17.96
N LYS A 35 -14.71 18.02 19.15
CA LYS A 35 -15.98 18.53 19.66
C LYS A 35 -16.33 19.84 18.98
N VAL A 36 -17.58 20.01 18.59
CA VAL A 36 -18.11 21.24 18.01
C VAL A 36 -18.75 22.07 19.11
N ASP A 37 -18.16 23.23 19.37
CA ASP A 37 -18.67 24.19 20.37
C ASP A 37 -19.53 25.27 19.73
N ALA A 38 -20.33 25.98 20.53
CA ALA A 38 -21.26 27.01 20.08
C ALA A 38 -20.60 28.10 19.23
N ASN A 39 -19.36 28.46 19.51
CA ASN A 39 -18.62 29.54 18.84
C ASN A 39 -17.77 29.01 17.65
N THR A 40 -17.79 27.73 17.35
CA THR A 40 -17.00 27.15 16.27
C THR A 40 -17.65 27.39 14.91
N ASN A 41 -17.15 28.35 14.15
CA ASN A 41 -17.61 28.63 12.77
C ASN A 41 -16.63 28.12 11.71
N PHE A 42 -15.38 27.89 12.09
CA PHE A 42 -14.33 27.37 11.24
C PHE A 42 -13.42 26.43 12.04
N LEU A 43 -13.05 25.31 11.44
CA LEU A 43 -12.13 24.33 12.02
C LEU A 43 -11.05 23.98 11.01
N GLU A 44 -9.81 24.19 11.39
CA GLU A 44 -8.66 23.62 10.67
C GLU A 44 -8.25 22.33 11.37
N ILE A 45 -8.38 21.20 10.68
CA ILE A 45 -8.11 19.86 11.24
C ILE A 45 -6.91 19.28 10.53
N LYS A 46 -5.79 19.19 11.24
CA LYS A 46 -4.56 18.56 10.72
C LYS A 46 -4.54 17.09 11.14
N LEU A 47 -4.82 16.21 10.21
CA LEU A 47 -4.73 14.78 10.47
C LEU A 47 -3.26 14.37 10.58
N LYS A 48 -2.98 13.51 11.55
CA LYS A 48 -1.66 12.89 11.71
C LYS A 48 -1.60 11.67 10.82
N ASP A 49 -0.47 11.50 10.17
CA ASP A 49 -0.19 10.30 9.38
C ASP A 49 -0.39 9.04 10.26
N ASP A 50 -1.24 8.14 9.81
CA ASP A 50 -1.41 6.78 10.35
C ASP A 50 -0.66 5.79 9.45
N SER A 51 0.47 6.21 8.90
CA SER A 51 1.40 5.21 8.45
C SER A 51 1.71 4.35 9.69
N ARG A 52 0.85 3.36 9.93
CA ARG A 52 1.22 2.22 10.73
C ARG A 52 2.42 1.62 10.00
N ARG A 53 3.57 2.19 10.27
CA ARG A 53 4.78 1.40 10.24
C ARG A 53 4.42 0.26 11.18
N LEU A 54 4.02 -0.84 10.61
CA LEU A 54 4.19 -2.11 11.27
C LEU A 54 5.67 -2.06 11.61
N ASN A 55 5.99 -1.62 12.83
CA ASN A 55 7.31 -1.82 13.37
C ASN A 55 7.41 -3.33 13.32
N GLU A 56 7.99 -3.79 12.22
CA GLU A 56 8.40 -5.16 12.08
C GLU A 56 9.33 -5.38 13.27
N VAL A 57 8.76 -5.92 14.33
CA VAL A 57 9.53 -6.51 15.38
C VAL A 57 10.21 -7.66 14.67
N VAL A 58 11.40 -7.39 14.14
CA VAL A 58 12.27 -8.43 13.61
C VAL A 58 12.70 -9.26 14.84
N VAL A 59 11.79 -10.09 15.28
CA VAL A 59 12.12 -11.19 16.18
C VAL A 59 13.00 -12.10 15.34
N LYS A 60 14.31 -11.85 15.39
CA LYS A 60 15.32 -12.79 14.90
C LYS A 60 15.28 -14.00 15.81
N SER A 61 14.21 -14.79 15.72
CA SER A 61 14.24 -16.12 16.28
C SER A 61 15.41 -16.83 15.59
N LYS A 62 16.28 -17.49 16.36
CA LYS A 62 17.29 -18.39 15.80
C LYS A 62 16.51 -19.46 15.05
N ARG A 63 16.28 -19.24 13.75
CA ARG A 63 15.55 -20.17 12.89
C ARG A 63 16.39 -21.44 12.83
N GLY A 64 15.87 -22.51 13.43
CA GLY A 64 16.49 -23.83 13.30
C GLY A 64 16.49 -24.26 11.82
N LYS A 65 17.12 -25.39 11.50
CA LYS A 65 17.12 -25.94 10.14
C LYS A 65 15.67 -26.11 9.66
N TYR A 66 15.32 -25.52 8.54
CA TYR A 66 13.98 -25.61 7.96
C TYR A 66 13.59 -27.08 7.70
N LYS A 67 12.43 -27.45 8.17
CA LYS A 67 11.81 -28.75 7.88
C LYS A 67 10.46 -28.49 7.24
N ARG A 68 10.18 -29.17 6.14
CA ARG A 68 8.89 -29.05 5.43
C ARG A 68 7.86 -30.00 6.05
N LYS A 69 8.31 -31.18 6.49
CA LYS A 69 7.47 -32.17 7.15
C LYS A 69 7.09 -31.67 8.56
N ASP A 70 5.82 -31.86 8.93
CA ASP A 70 5.27 -31.49 10.23
C ASP A 70 5.40 -29.99 10.57
N ASN A 71 5.43 -29.13 9.52
CA ASN A 71 5.53 -27.67 9.68
C ASN A 71 4.13 -27.04 9.61
N PRO A 72 3.65 -26.41 10.70
CA PRO A 72 2.30 -25.84 10.75
C PRO A 72 2.10 -24.71 9.73
N ALA A 73 3.14 -23.96 9.37
CA ALA A 73 3.07 -22.95 8.31
C ALA A 73 2.83 -23.59 6.94
N VAL A 74 3.46 -24.72 6.65
CA VAL A 74 3.26 -25.46 5.40
C VAL A 74 1.85 -26.03 5.34
N GLU A 75 1.33 -26.56 6.46
CA GLU A 75 -0.04 -27.07 6.51
C GLU A 75 -1.07 -25.96 6.33
N LEU A 76 -0.86 -24.80 6.95
CA LEU A 76 -1.68 -23.62 6.70
C LEU A 76 -1.68 -23.24 5.22
N MET A 77 -0.51 -23.19 4.59
CA MET A 77 -0.39 -22.85 3.17
C MET A 77 -1.07 -23.89 2.26
N ARG A 78 -1.03 -25.17 2.58
CA ARG A 78 -1.80 -26.20 1.85
C ARG A 78 -3.28 -25.90 1.86
N ARG A 79 -3.82 -25.50 3.03
CA ARG A 79 -5.23 -25.13 3.15
C ARG A 79 -5.57 -23.87 2.39
N VAL A 80 -4.70 -22.84 2.42
CA VAL A 80 -4.85 -21.61 1.64
C VAL A 80 -4.89 -21.92 0.15
N ILE A 81 -3.92 -22.69 -0.36
CA ILE A 81 -3.84 -23.08 -1.78
C ILE A 81 -5.09 -23.88 -2.20
N ALA A 82 -5.55 -24.80 -1.36
CA ALA A 82 -6.76 -25.58 -1.66
C ALA A 82 -8.02 -24.70 -1.67
N ALA A 83 -8.08 -23.67 -0.83
CA ALA A 83 -9.23 -22.77 -0.74
C ALA A 83 -9.29 -21.76 -1.91
N LYS A 84 -8.17 -21.45 -2.57
CA LYS A 84 -8.09 -20.44 -3.66
C LYS A 84 -9.22 -20.57 -4.67
N LYS A 85 -9.42 -21.78 -5.20
CA LYS A 85 -10.46 -22.01 -6.21
C LYS A 85 -11.87 -21.68 -5.74
N LYS A 86 -12.14 -21.83 -4.45
CA LYS A 86 -13.47 -21.53 -3.86
C LYS A 86 -13.68 -20.05 -3.62
N THR A 87 -12.61 -19.33 -3.31
CA THR A 87 -12.65 -17.91 -2.96
C THR A 87 -12.36 -17.00 -4.16
N ASP A 88 -12.04 -17.57 -5.32
CA ASP A 88 -11.76 -16.83 -6.55
C ASP A 88 -12.98 -15.97 -6.95
N LEU A 89 -12.76 -14.69 -7.08
CA LEU A 89 -13.79 -13.72 -7.48
C LEU A 89 -14.38 -14.05 -8.85
N ALA A 90 -13.59 -14.62 -9.74
CA ALA A 90 -14.04 -15.04 -11.08
C ALA A 90 -15.12 -16.14 -11.07
N ASN A 91 -15.38 -16.77 -9.92
CA ASN A 91 -16.51 -17.68 -9.74
C ASN A 91 -17.86 -16.95 -9.71
N HIS A 92 -17.88 -15.68 -9.34
CA HIS A 92 -19.10 -14.88 -9.30
C HIS A 92 -19.47 -14.36 -10.68
N PRO A 93 -20.78 -14.28 -11.01
CA PRO A 93 -21.24 -13.72 -12.30
C PRO A 93 -20.89 -12.22 -12.42
N TYR A 94 -20.85 -11.52 -11.30
CA TYR A 94 -20.48 -10.11 -11.18
C TYR A 94 -19.70 -9.89 -9.92
N TYR A 95 -18.67 -9.01 -9.97
CA TYR A 95 -18.04 -8.45 -8.79
C TYR A 95 -17.50 -7.06 -9.07
N GLN A 96 -17.31 -6.31 -8.02
CA GLN A 96 -16.59 -5.04 -8.05
C GLN A 96 -15.81 -4.88 -6.77
N TYR A 97 -14.70 -4.16 -6.86
CA TYR A 97 -13.90 -3.74 -5.72
C TYR A 97 -13.23 -2.40 -5.98
N ASP A 98 -12.95 -1.67 -4.92
CA ASP A 98 -12.09 -0.49 -4.97
C ASP A 98 -10.64 -0.94 -4.72
N LYS A 99 -9.73 -0.50 -5.60
CA LYS A 99 -8.30 -0.78 -5.53
C LYS A 99 -7.55 0.51 -5.21
N TYR A 100 -6.74 0.47 -4.16
CA TYR A 100 -5.73 1.49 -3.90
C TYR A 100 -4.36 0.92 -4.22
N GLN A 101 -3.62 1.62 -5.06
CA GLN A 101 -2.25 1.26 -5.43
C GLN A 101 -1.32 2.42 -5.11
N LYS A 102 -0.23 2.12 -4.40
CA LYS A 102 0.85 3.07 -4.14
C LYS A 102 2.17 2.47 -4.63
N ILE A 103 2.82 3.16 -5.55
CA ILE A 103 4.14 2.79 -6.07
C ILE A 103 5.12 3.86 -5.63
N THR A 104 6.14 3.45 -4.88
CA THR A 104 7.22 4.34 -4.45
C THR A 104 8.52 3.91 -5.09
N LEU A 105 9.13 4.82 -5.84
CA LEU A 105 10.50 4.68 -6.30
C LEU A 105 11.43 5.46 -5.36
N ALA A 106 12.47 4.81 -4.88
CA ALA A 106 13.41 5.44 -3.97
C ALA A 106 14.86 5.08 -4.33
N LEU A 107 15.76 6.04 -4.17
CA LEU A 107 17.18 5.76 -4.10
C LEU A 107 17.47 5.14 -2.74
N ASN A 108 18.18 4.02 -2.73
CA ASN A 108 18.49 3.29 -1.51
C ASN A 108 20.01 3.27 -1.27
N ASP A 109 20.39 3.05 0.00
CA ASP A 109 21.80 2.94 0.39
C ASP A 109 22.59 4.24 0.18
N LEU A 110 21.96 5.36 0.48
CA LEU A 110 22.62 6.67 0.40
C LEU A 110 23.66 6.81 1.52
N SER A 111 24.90 7.15 1.15
CA SER A 111 25.94 7.46 2.12
C SER A 111 25.83 8.93 2.60
N LYS A 112 26.40 9.21 3.76
CA LYS A 112 26.45 10.58 4.31
C LYS A 112 27.20 11.53 3.36
N GLU A 113 28.31 11.06 2.78
CA GLU A 113 29.12 11.82 1.83
C GLU A 113 28.32 12.17 0.58
N GLN A 114 27.45 11.28 0.12
CA GLN A 114 26.55 11.56 -1.01
C GLN A 114 25.51 12.64 -0.63
N LEU A 115 24.96 12.58 0.58
CA LEU A 115 23.98 13.57 1.05
C LEU A 115 24.60 14.95 1.28
N GLU A 116 25.89 15.04 1.63
CA GLU A 116 26.66 16.28 1.77
C GLU A 116 27.19 16.79 0.42
N GLY A 117 27.01 16.03 -0.65
CA GLY A 117 27.50 16.33 -1.99
C GLY A 117 26.84 17.56 -2.64
N LYS A 118 27.45 18.06 -3.72
CA LYS A 118 26.99 19.25 -4.46
C LYS A 118 25.54 19.15 -4.97
N PHE A 119 25.04 17.95 -5.18
CA PHE A 119 23.66 17.75 -5.63
C PHE A 119 22.65 18.16 -4.54
N PHE A 120 22.88 17.72 -3.31
CA PHE A 120 22.00 18.01 -2.18
C PHE A 120 22.23 19.39 -1.59
N SER A 121 23.46 19.92 -1.63
CA SER A 121 23.76 21.26 -1.13
C SER A 121 22.93 22.37 -1.79
N LYS A 122 22.55 22.15 -3.05
CA LYS A 122 21.67 23.07 -3.81
C LYS A 122 20.18 22.73 -3.66
N ARG A 123 19.83 21.64 -2.96
CA ARG A 123 18.47 21.09 -2.86
C ARG A 123 18.20 20.56 -1.45
N GLN A 124 18.44 21.40 -0.45
CA GLN A 124 18.33 21.01 0.96
C GLN A 124 16.95 20.43 1.34
N TYR A 125 15.88 20.89 0.68
CA TYR A 125 14.54 20.36 0.84
C TYR A 125 14.41 18.84 0.57
N LEU A 126 15.36 18.26 -0.18
CA LEU A 126 15.41 16.82 -0.41
C LEU A 126 15.92 16.04 0.81
N LEU A 127 16.76 16.67 1.63
CA LEU A 127 17.31 16.04 2.83
C LEU A 127 16.21 15.77 3.86
N ASP A 128 15.18 16.61 3.89
CA ASP A 128 14.02 16.45 4.78
C ASP A 128 13.18 15.23 4.41
N GLN A 129 13.32 14.73 3.17
CA GLN A 129 12.62 13.54 2.67
C GLN A 129 13.45 12.26 2.82
N VAL A 130 14.72 12.36 3.26
CA VAL A 130 15.54 11.19 3.49
C VAL A 130 15.07 10.46 4.74
N GLU A 131 14.75 9.20 4.58
CA GLU A 131 14.28 8.35 5.67
C GLU A 131 15.08 7.06 5.75
N LYS A 132 14.96 6.36 6.87
CA LYS A 132 15.52 5.01 7.00
C LYS A 132 14.56 3.99 6.42
N SER A 133 15.07 3.16 5.51
CA SER A 133 14.31 2.01 5.01
C SER A 133 13.89 1.10 6.16
N PRO A 134 12.61 0.74 6.27
CA PRO A 134 12.13 -0.19 7.28
C PRO A 134 12.68 -1.62 7.07
N TYR A 135 13.14 -1.94 5.86
CA TYR A 135 13.61 -3.28 5.50
C TYR A 135 15.07 -3.54 5.88
N ASN A 136 15.94 -2.55 5.71
CA ASN A 136 17.38 -2.74 5.91
C ASN A 136 18.03 -1.65 6.76
N GLY A 137 17.29 -0.64 7.21
CA GLY A 137 17.76 0.48 8.03
C GLY A 137 18.68 1.47 7.30
N LYS A 138 18.87 1.31 5.99
CA LYS A 138 19.69 2.20 5.18
C LYS A 138 18.93 3.48 4.82
N LEU A 139 19.68 4.55 4.53
CA LEU A 139 19.09 5.81 4.13
C LEU A 139 18.52 5.69 2.72
N THR A 140 17.27 6.12 2.57
CA THR A 140 16.53 6.13 1.31
C THR A 140 15.95 7.51 1.05
N LEU A 141 15.89 7.87 -0.23
CA LEU A 141 15.22 9.08 -0.69
C LEU A 141 14.13 8.69 -1.68
N PRO A 142 12.84 8.89 -1.36
CA PRO A 142 11.77 8.72 -2.31
C PRO A 142 11.94 9.68 -3.49
N VAL A 143 11.98 9.14 -4.71
CA VAL A 143 12.14 9.90 -5.96
C VAL A 143 10.79 10.16 -6.61
N SER A 144 9.89 9.19 -6.52
CA SER A 144 8.52 9.29 -7.01
C SER A 144 7.59 8.47 -6.13
N VAL A 145 6.43 9.02 -5.87
CA VAL A 145 5.32 8.33 -5.21
C VAL A 145 4.09 8.51 -6.09
N ASP A 146 3.61 7.41 -6.64
CA ASP A 146 2.40 7.37 -7.45
C ASP A 146 1.30 6.67 -6.66
N GLU A 147 0.18 7.34 -6.47
CA GLU A 147 -1.01 6.82 -5.78
C GLU A 147 -2.19 6.81 -6.74
N THR A 148 -2.88 5.70 -6.83
CA THR A 148 -4.06 5.56 -7.69
C THR A 148 -5.17 4.87 -6.93
N VAL A 149 -6.37 5.46 -6.97
CA VAL A 149 -7.61 4.84 -6.51
C VAL A 149 -8.44 4.52 -7.73
N SER A 150 -8.80 3.26 -7.91
CA SER A 150 -9.64 2.81 -9.00
C SER A 150 -10.72 1.86 -8.53
N GLN A 151 -11.79 1.76 -9.29
CA GLN A 151 -12.84 0.77 -9.12
C GLN A 151 -12.76 -0.21 -10.27
N HIS A 152 -12.59 -1.47 -9.95
CA HIS A 152 -12.66 -2.56 -10.91
C HIS A 152 -14.06 -3.16 -10.91
N ILE A 153 -14.64 -3.34 -12.09
CA ILE A 153 -15.96 -3.92 -12.30
C ILE A 153 -15.82 -5.07 -13.29
N TYR A 154 -16.33 -6.22 -12.92
CA TYR A 154 -16.29 -7.42 -13.72
C TYR A 154 -17.66 -8.05 -13.92
N ARG A 155 -17.90 -8.58 -15.12
CA ARG A 155 -19.05 -9.41 -15.50
C ARG A 155 -18.55 -10.64 -16.24
N LYS A 156 -19.05 -11.81 -15.85
CA LYS A 156 -18.63 -13.11 -16.40
C LYS A 156 -19.22 -13.40 -17.77
N ASP A 157 -20.51 -13.11 -17.97
CA ASP A 157 -21.22 -13.44 -19.22
C ASP A 157 -22.15 -12.31 -19.67
N PRO A 158 -21.99 -11.75 -20.88
CA PRO A 158 -20.76 -11.86 -21.69
C PRO A 158 -19.57 -11.24 -20.94
N LYS A 159 -18.38 -11.84 -21.07
CA LYS A 159 -17.20 -11.37 -20.34
C LYS A 159 -16.92 -9.90 -20.65
N SER A 160 -16.85 -9.11 -19.61
CA SER A 160 -16.55 -7.67 -19.70
C SER A 160 -15.91 -7.23 -18.39
N GLU A 161 -14.91 -6.38 -18.50
CA GLU A 161 -14.23 -5.77 -17.34
C GLU A 161 -13.94 -4.30 -17.63
N LYS A 162 -13.95 -3.50 -16.59
CA LYS A 162 -13.70 -2.07 -16.68
C LYS A 162 -13.03 -1.56 -15.40
N ASP A 163 -11.96 -0.80 -15.58
CA ASP A 163 -11.34 -0.03 -14.51
C ASP A 163 -11.73 1.44 -14.64
N ILE A 164 -12.24 2.00 -13.54
CA ILE A 164 -12.61 3.42 -13.43
C ILE A 164 -11.64 4.06 -12.46
N ILE A 165 -10.77 4.95 -12.94
CA ILE A 165 -9.88 5.72 -12.08
C ILE A 165 -10.72 6.77 -11.36
N LYS A 166 -10.79 6.69 -10.03
CA LYS A 166 -11.48 7.63 -9.14
C LYS A 166 -10.58 8.79 -8.73
N GLY A 167 -9.29 8.54 -8.65
CA GLY A 167 -8.30 9.56 -8.32
C GLY A 167 -6.89 9.04 -8.57
N GLN A 168 -6.02 9.95 -8.95
CA GLN A 168 -4.60 9.68 -9.15
C GLN A 168 -3.79 10.87 -8.71
N GLN A 169 -2.69 10.62 -8.00
CA GLN A 169 -1.75 11.64 -7.58
C GLN A 169 -0.33 11.13 -7.78
N THR A 170 0.53 11.97 -8.33
CA THR A 170 1.96 11.71 -8.47
C THR A 170 2.72 12.80 -7.73
N ASN A 171 3.52 12.43 -6.77
CA ASN A 171 4.40 13.32 -6.02
C ASN A 171 5.84 12.84 -6.17
N GLY A 172 6.78 13.76 -6.23
CA GLY A 172 8.20 13.40 -6.18
C GLY A 172 9.11 14.39 -6.91
N ILE A 173 10.39 14.09 -6.83
CA ILE A 173 11.46 14.87 -7.45
C ILE A 173 11.44 14.70 -8.98
N GLY A 174 10.65 13.77 -9.50
CA GLY A 174 10.55 13.47 -10.93
C GLY A 174 10.24 14.66 -11.82
N GLN A 175 9.57 15.69 -11.28
CA GLN A 175 9.38 16.96 -11.98
C GLN A 175 10.68 17.75 -12.16
N VAL A 176 11.71 17.46 -11.34
CA VAL A 176 13.02 18.14 -11.39
C VAL A 176 14.02 17.35 -12.24
N ILE A 177 13.80 16.06 -12.41
CA ILE A 177 14.66 15.17 -13.20
C ILE A 177 13.77 14.60 -14.30
N GLN A 178 13.92 15.07 -15.54
CA GLN A 178 13.17 14.59 -16.73
C GLN A 178 13.20 13.05 -16.90
N THR A 179 14.17 12.39 -16.28
CA THR A 179 14.31 10.93 -16.25
C THR A 179 13.26 10.23 -15.35
N GLY A 180 12.70 10.94 -14.36
CA GLY A 180 11.76 10.37 -13.39
C GLY A 180 10.41 10.00 -14.00
N GLU A 181 9.93 10.79 -14.95
CA GLU A 181 8.64 10.55 -15.60
C GLU A 181 8.67 9.34 -16.53
N ILE A 182 9.77 9.18 -17.27
CA ILE A 182 10.01 8.00 -18.12
C ILE A 182 10.15 6.75 -17.23
N LEU A 183 10.85 6.89 -16.09
CA LEU A 183 11.06 5.79 -15.17
C LEU A 183 9.74 5.38 -14.49
N SER A 184 8.90 6.33 -14.05
CA SER A 184 7.61 6.04 -13.42
C SER A 184 6.63 5.39 -14.41
N THR A 185 6.60 5.84 -15.66
CA THR A 185 5.75 5.24 -16.70
C THR A 185 6.21 3.83 -17.03
N THR A 186 7.52 3.61 -17.22
CA THR A 186 8.08 2.28 -17.46
C THR A 186 7.82 1.34 -16.28
N MET A 187 7.88 1.85 -15.05
CA MET A 187 7.61 1.06 -13.85
C MET A 187 6.13 0.73 -13.65
N LYS A 188 5.21 1.56 -14.13
CA LYS A 188 3.76 1.20 -14.15
C LYS A 188 3.50 -0.04 -15.03
N ASP A 189 4.22 -0.17 -16.13
CA ASP A 189 4.15 -1.35 -16.99
C ASP A 189 4.82 -2.58 -16.37
N VAL A 190 5.76 -2.36 -15.46
CA VAL A 190 6.49 -3.42 -14.75
C VAL A 190 5.67 -4.01 -13.60
N PHE A 191 4.94 -3.17 -12.87
CA PHE A 191 4.05 -3.58 -11.79
C PHE A 191 2.62 -3.73 -12.30
N THR A 192 2.43 -4.67 -13.25
CA THR A 192 1.10 -5.13 -13.65
C THR A 192 0.34 -5.68 -12.46
N ASP A 193 -0.96 -5.65 -12.55
CA ASP A 193 -1.84 -6.17 -11.51
C ASP A 193 -1.45 -7.59 -11.12
N VAL A 194 -1.24 -7.79 -9.83
CA VAL A 194 -0.97 -9.10 -9.26
C VAL A 194 -2.30 -9.75 -8.92
N ASP A 195 -2.70 -10.74 -9.70
CA ASP A 195 -3.80 -11.60 -9.33
C ASP A 195 -3.30 -12.67 -8.34
N ILE A 196 -3.83 -12.61 -7.11
CA ILE A 196 -3.48 -13.57 -6.06
C ILE A 196 -3.99 -14.99 -6.37
N TYR A 197 -4.93 -15.15 -7.30
CA TYR A 197 -5.45 -16.44 -7.74
C TYR A 197 -4.58 -17.09 -8.81
N ASP A 198 -3.67 -16.35 -9.44
CA ASP A 198 -2.71 -16.88 -10.37
C ASP A 198 -1.64 -17.73 -9.69
N ASP A 199 -1.13 -18.74 -10.41
CA ASP A 199 -0.02 -19.56 -9.95
C ASP A 199 1.35 -18.88 -10.11
N TYR A 200 1.40 -17.81 -10.90
CA TYR A 200 2.60 -17.04 -11.21
C TYR A 200 2.34 -15.55 -11.05
N VAL A 201 3.33 -14.87 -10.50
CA VAL A 201 3.39 -13.40 -10.47
C VAL A 201 4.39 -12.96 -11.52
N ARG A 202 4.02 -12.00 -12.36
CA ARG A 202 4.96 -11.41 -13.31
C ARG A 202 5.67 -10.24 -12.68
N LEU A 203 7.00 -10.28 -12.76
CA LEU A 203 7.84 -9.14 -12.43
C LEU A 203 8.69 -8.84 -13.67
N LEU A 204 8.50 -7.69 -14.27
CA LEU A 204 9.02 -7.41 -15.60
C LEU A 204 8.47 -8.43 -16.62
N GLN A 205 9.36 -9.10 -17.34
CA GLN A 205 8.99 -10.13 -18.33
C GLN A 205 9.08 -11.55 -17.75
N TYR A 206 9.49 -11.70 -16.48
CA TYR A 206 9.76 -13.00 -15.89
C TYR A 206 8.61 -13.48 -15.01
N PRO A 207 8.06 -14.67 -15.26
CA PRO A 207 7.11 -15.27 -14.36
C PRO A 207 7.82 -15.89 -13.15
N PHE A 208 7.40 -15.51 -11.96
CA PHE A 208 7.82 -16.12 -10.70
C PHE A 208 6.69 -16.96 -10.13
N PRO A 209 6.96 -18.13 -9.55
CA PRO A 209 5.93 -18.88 -8.84
C PRO A 209 5.29 -17.99 -7.76
N SER A 210 3.96 -17.92 -7.76
CA SER A 210 3.23 -17.22 -6.70
C SER A 210 3.47 -17.93 -5.36
N PRO A 211 3.72 -17.22 -4.24
CA PRO A 211 3.86 -17.83 -2.92
C PRO A 211 2.64 -18.64 -2.48
N ILE A 212 1.49 -18.41 -3.09
CA ILE A 212 0.25 -19.15 -2.89
C ILE A 212 -0.20 -19.90 -4.14
N GLY A 213 0.70 -20.09 -5.11
CA GLY A 213 0.49 -20.92 -6.30
C GLY A 213 0.48 -22.41 -5.96
N ARG A 214 -0.04 -23.23 -6.87
CA ARG A 214 -0.16 -24.69 -6.67
C ARG A 214 1.17 -25.37 -6.34
N THR A 215 2.25 -24.87 -6.89
CA THR A 215 3.61 -25.43 -6.69
C THR A 215 4.41 -24.70 -5.62
N ALA A 216 3.84 -23.71 -4.96
CA ALA A 216 4.51 -22.79 -4.04
C ALA A 216 5.31 -23.50 -2.94
N ILE A 217 4.77 -24.58 -2.38
CA ILE A 217 5.42 -25.32 -1.30
C ILE A 217 6.77 -25.93 -1.72
N SER A 218 6.97 -26.15 -3.02
CA SER A 218 8.24 -26.64 -3.55
C SER A 218 9.31 -25.56 -3.65
N PHE A 219 8.90 -24.29 -3.83
CA PHE A 219 9.82 -23.17 -4.05
C PHE A 219 10.08 -22.35 -2.81
N TYR A 220 9.11 -22.26 -1.88
CA TYR A 220 9.18 -21.34 -0.75
C TYR A 220 9.31 -22.06 0.59
N HIS A 221 9.95 -21.37 1.54
CA HIS A 221 9.98 -21.73 2.95
C HIS A 221 8.97 -20.88 3.70
N TYR A 222 8.09 -21.52 4.46
CA TYR A 222 7.02 -20.83 5.20
C TYR A 222 7.27 -20.92 6.69
N TYR A 223 7.03 -19.78 7.36
CA TYR A 223 7.16 -19.63 8.81
C TYR A 223 5.92 -18.89 9.31
N ILE A 224 5.42 -19.26 10.49
CA ILE A 224 4.44 -18.47 11.23
C ILE A 224 5.26 -17.54 12.12
N GLU A 225 5.10 -16.24 11.95
CA GLU A 225 5.80 -15.24 12.76
C GLU A 225 4.93 -14.77 13.91
N ASP A 226 3.63 -14.58 13.67
CA ASP A 226 2.68 -14.16 14.69
C ASP A 226 1.25 -14.59 14.33
N THR A 227 0.34 -14.50 15.32
CA THR A 227 -1.08 -14.79 15.15
C THR A 227 -1.88 -13.66 15.76
N VAL A 228 -2.70 -13.00 14.94
CA VAL A 228 -3.62 -11.96 15.39
C VAL A 228 -5.02 -12.52 15.43
N TYR A 229 -5.69 -12.40 16.58
CA TYR A 229 -7.09 -12.77 16.73
C TYR A 229 -7.95 -11.53 16.46
N VAL A 230 -8.85 -11.63 15.48
CA VAL A 230 -9.83 -10.58 15.18
C VAL A 230 -11.14 -11.02 15.80
N GLU A 231 -11.66 -10.24 16.74
CA GLU A 231 -13.03 -10.44 17.26
C GLU A 231 -14.03 -10.19 16.13
N ARG A 232 -14.98 -11.09 15.99
CA ARG A 232 -16.04 -11.02 14.98
C ARG A 232 -17.21 -10.18 15.46
#